data_df3fdeb1e54b2f5f586d450e38a8a6aa
#
_entry.id   df3fdeb1e54b2f5f586d450e38a8a6aa
#
_cell.length_a   1.000
_cell.length_b   1.000
_cell.length_c   1.000
_cell.angle_alpha   90.00
_cell.angle_beta   90.00
_cell.angle_gamma   90.00
#
_symmetry.space_group_name_H-M   'P 1'
#
loop_
_entity.id
_entity.type
_entity.pdbx_description
1 polymer ?
#
loop_
_entity_poly.entity_id
_entity_poly.type
_entity_poly.pdbx_seq_one_letter_code
_entity_poly.pdbx_strand_id
1 'polypeptide(L)'
;MTTSYTGDVDPGGPAQVRELPGLTISKVAVSEMANNAYLLRAPSGEALLIDAAAEPETLRALIGDADVRTVVTTHGHWDHHRALPEIVEATGAVTVAHAADAADLPVPVQRTVEHGDTLTVGDQTLEVVHLRGHTPGSIALVWRGPEDAGVHVFTGDSLFPGGVGNTQQDADRFTSLIDDVEERLFGPLPDEATVYPGHGKDTTIGAERPHLAEWRARGW
;
A
#
# COMPACT_ATOMS: atom_id res chain seq x y z
N MET A 1 -0.58 -25.60 -8.20
CA MET A 1 -0.82 -24.82 -9.43
C MET A 1 -0.75 -23.38 -9.00
N THR A 2 0.28 -22.64 -9.40
CA THR A 2 0.35 -21.20 -9.18
C THR A 2 -0.72 -20.53 -10.05
N THR A 3 -1.72 -19.94 -9.44
CA THR A 3 -2.69 -19.11 -10.13
C THR A 3 -1.96 -17.91 -10.69
N SER A 4 -2.17 -17.61 -11.98
CA SER A 4 -1.62 -16.39 -12.61
C SER A 4 -2.04 -15.17 -11.80
N TYR A 5 -1.13 -14.25 -11.50
CA TYR A 5 -1.43 -13.00 -10.82
C TYR A 5 -2.40 -12.16 -11.66
N THR A 6 -3.55 -11.82 -11.10
CA THR A 6 -4.57 -11.00 -11.77
C THR A 6 -4.74 -9.63 -11.12
N GLY A 7 -4.25 -9.46 -9.88
CA GLY A 7 -4.46 -8.27 -9.08
C GLY A 7 -5.85 -8.17 -8.44
N ASP A 8 -6.73 -9.14 -8.70
CA ASP A 8 -8.07 -9.22 -8.13
C ASP A 8 -8.13 -10.42 -7.17
N VAL A 9 -8.26 -10.15 -5.87
CA VAL A 9 -8.23 -11.17 -4.81
C VAL A 9 -9.48 -11.03 -3.96
N ASP A 10 -10.22 -12.13 -3.82
CA ASP A 10 -11.40 -12.17 -2.96
C ASP A 10 -11.01 -12.40 -1.48
N PRO A 11 -11.74 -11.81 -0.51
CA PRO A 11 -11.59 -12.12 0.91
C PRO A 11 -11.74 -13.61 1.19
N GLY A 12 -10.81 -14.17 1.97
CA GLY A 12 -10.74 -15.61 2.24
C GLY A 12 -10.25 -16.47 1.08
N GLY A 13 -9.94 -15.86 -0.06
CA GLY A 13 -9.30 -16.52 -1.20
C GLY A 13 -7.79 -16.75 -0.97
N PRO A 14 -7.13 -17.53 -1.83
CA PRO A 14 -5.69 -17.74 -1.75
C PRO A 14 -4.93 -16.46 -2.11
N ALA A 15 -3.78 -16.26 -1.47
CA ALA A 15 -2.88 -15.20 -1.85
C ALA A 15 -2.46 -15.33 -3.33
N GLN A 16 -2.38 -14.22 -4.03
CA GLN A 16 -1.78 -14.14 -5.35
C GLN A 16 -0.35 -13.66 -5.25
N VAL A 17 0.53 -14.26 -6.02
CA VAL A 17 1.98 -14.00 -5.97
C VAL A 17 2.46 -13.53 -7.34
N ARG A 18 3.15 -12.40 -7.36
CA ARG A 18 3.83 -11.83 -8.52
C ARG A 18 5.34 -11.86 -8.28
N GLU A 19 6.03 -12.70 -9.02
CA GLU A 19 7.48 -12.80 -8.97
C GLU A 19 8.09 -11.78 -9.94
N LEU A 20 8.96 -10.91 -9.44
CA LEU A 20 9.62 -9.86 -10.21
C LEU A 20 11.13 -9.89 -9.92
N PRO A 21 11.97 -9.43 -10.86
CA PRO A 21 13.37 -9.20 -10.55
C PRO A 21 13.52 -8.28 -9.34
N GLY A 22 14.14 -8.79 -8.28
CA GLY A 22 14.40 -8.04 -7.03
C GLY A 22 13.35 -8.16 -5.94
N LEU A 23 12.06 -8.37 -6.24
CA LEU A 23 11.01 -8.57 -5.24
C LEU A 23 9.96 -9.58 -5.67
N THR A 24 9.48 -10.35 -4.71
CA THR A 24 8.20 -11.05 -4.82
C THR A 24 7.13 -10.26 -4.10
N ILE A 25 6.02 -9.96 -4.77
CA ILE A 25 4.85 -9.27 -4.21
C ILE A 25 3.75 -10.32 -4.00
N SER A 26 3.35 -10.51 -2.75
CA SER A 26 2.21 -11.38 -2.41
C SER A 26 1.06 -10.49 -1.93
N LYS A 27 -0.12 -10.66 -2.52
CA LYS A 27 -1.35 -9.93 -2.19
C LYS A 27 -2.38 -10.89 -1.61
N VAL A 28 -3.02 -10.48 -0.53
CA VAL A 28 -4.18 -11.14 0.06
C VAL A 28 -5.24 -10.10 0.40
N ALA A 29 -6.52 -10.47 0.23
CA ALA A 29 -7.63 -9.66 0.72
C ALA A 29 -8.17 -10.27 2.03
N VAL A 30 -8.38 -9.43 3.02
CA VAL A 30 -8.88 -9.81 4.35
C VAL A 30 -10.11 -8.98 4.70
N SER A 31 -10.92 -9.49 5.61
CA SER A 31 -12.18 -8.89 6.07
C SER A 31 -13.28 -8.75 5.00
N GLU A 32 -14.50 -8.51 5.47
CA GLU A 32 -15.65 -8.24 4.59
C GLU A 32 -15.51 -6.94 3.78
N MET A 33 -14.57 -6.06 4.18
CA MET A 33 -14.27 -4.81 3.46
C MET A 33 -13.26 -5.00 2.32
N ALA A 34 -12.78 -6.24 2.11
CA ALA A 34 -11.76 -6.58 1.12
C ALA A 34 -10.48 -5.72 1.23
N ASN A 35 -10.02 -5.50 2.48
CA ASN A 35 -8.74 -4.83 2.72
C ASN A 35 -7.59 -5.65 2.14
N ASN A 36 -6.74 -5.01 1.37
CA ASN A 36 -5.54 -5.63 0.84
C ASN A 36 -4.38 -5.55 1.84
N ALA A 37 -3.67 -6.65 2.00
CA ALA A 37 -2.36 -6.68 2.64
C ALA A 37 -1.33 -7.18 1.63
N TYR A 38 -0.14 -6.57 1.62
CA TYR A 38 0.92 -6.91 0.68
C TYR A 38 2.19 -7.29 1.42
N LEU A 39 2.72 -8.48 1.11
CA LEU A 39 4.03 -8.91 1.57
C LEU A 39 5.04 -8.74 0.43
N LEU A 40 6.02 -7.89 0.64
CA LEU A 40 7.15 -7.69 -0.25
C LEU A 40 8.33 -8.49 0.29
N ARG A 41 8.84 -9.44 -0.48
CA ARG A 41 9.96 -10.30 -0.07
C ARG A 41 11.11 -10.19 -1.05
N ALA A 42 12.28 -9.84 -0.55
CA ALA A 42 13.51 -9.85 -1.31
C ALA A 42 14.09 -11.28 -1.46
N PRO A 43 14.99 -11.53 -2.44
CA PRO A 43 15.67 -12.82 -2.59
C PRO A 43 16.47 -13.26 -1.36
N SER A 44 16.89 -12.32 -0.50
CA SER A 44 17.54 -12.60 0.79
C SER A 44 16.62 -13.28 1.81
N GLY A 45 15.29 -13.25 1.60
CA GLY A 45 14.28 -13.67 2.55
C GLY A 45 13.78 -12.55 3.46
N GLU A 46 14.45 -11.40 3.49
CA GLU A 46 13.95 -10.20 4.19
C GLU A 46 12.64 -9.71 3.57
N ALA A 47 11.70 -9.30 4.40
CA ALA A 47 10.38 -8.89 3.96
C ALA A 47 9.86 -7.64 4.67
N LEU A 48 8.91 -6.98 4.00
CA LEU A 48 8.13 -5.87 4.50
C LEU A 48 6.65 -6.17 4.26
N LEU A 49 5.83 -5.97 5.30
CA LEU A 49 4.37 -6.08 5.19
C LEU A 49 3.77 -4.67 5.10
N ILE A 50 2.87 -4.47 4.14
CA ILE A 50 2.07 -3.26 3.99
C ILE A 50 0.65 -3.59 4.45
N ASP A 51 0.16 -2.83 5.43
CA ASP A 51 -1.13 -2.92 6.08
C ASP A 51 -1.43 -4.29 6.72
N ALA A 52 -1.19 -4.39 8.02
CA ALA A 52 -1.65 -5.51 8.84
C ALA A 52 -3.16 -5.35 9.14
N ALA A 53 -3.97 -5.37 8.07
CA ALA A 53 -5.35 -4.88 8.04
C ALA A 53 -6.29 -5.68 8.94
N ALA A 54 -6.33 -7.00 8.83
CA ALA A 54 -7.20 -7.87 9.63
C ALA A 54 -6.74 -9.33 9.55
N GLU A 55 -7.44 -10.22 10.26
CA GLU A 55 -7.26 -11.68 10.17
C GLU A 55 -5.81 -12.10 10.40
N PRO A 56 -5.25 -11.96 11.61
CA PRO A 56 -3.83 -12.20 11.89
C PRO A 56 -3.36 -13.59 11.46
N GLU A 57 -4.22 -14.61 11.50
CA GLU A 57 -3.88 -15.97 11.06
C GLU A 57 -3.67 -16.03 9.53
N THR A 58 -4.50 -15.32 8.75
CA THR A 58 -4.33 -15.19 7.30
C THR A 58 -3.01 -14.50 6.97
N LEU A 59 -2.69 -13.41 7.70
CA LEU A 59 -1.42 -12.70 7.51
C LEU A 59 -0.21 -13.52 7.96
N ARG A 60 -0.29 -14.28 9.04
CA ARG A 60 0.77 -15.23 9.47
C ARG A 60 1.00 -16.31 8.42
N ALA A 61 -0.07 -16.84 7.81
CA ALA A 61 0.05 -17.79 6.71
C ALA A 61 0.70 -17.17 5.47
N LEU A 62 0.39 -15.89 5.15
CA LEU A 62 1.03 -15.13 4.08
C LEU A 62 2.52 -14.91 4.35
N ILE A 63 2.89 -14.55 5.58
CA ILE A 63 4.27 -14.33 6.01
C ILE A 63 5.08 -15.62 5.92
N GLY A 64 4.52 -16.75 6.39
CA GLY A 64 5.20 -18.03 6.36
C GLY A 64 6.57 -17.99 7.06
N ASP A 65 7.64 -18.27 6.30
CA ASP A 65 9.03 -18.25 6.76
C ASP A 65 9.78 -16.94 6.43
N ALA A 66 9.10 -15.91 5.93
CA ALA A 66 9.72 -14.64 5.57
C ALA A 66 10.21 -13.89 6.82
N ASP A 67 11.38 -13.28 6.72
CA ASP A 67 11.98 -12.45 7.78
C ASP A 67 11.39 -11.03 7.70
N VAL A 68 10.17 -10.84 8.24
CA VAL A 68 9.49 -9.55 8.23
C VAL A 68 10.17 -8.59 9.21
N ARG A 69 10.91 -7.63 8.66
CA ARG A 69 11.64 -6.60 9.42
C ARG A 69 10.81 -5.35 9.67
N THR A 70 9.83 -5.08 8.81
CA THR A 70 9.07 -3.84 8.82
C THR A 70 7.61 -4.12 8.54
N VAL A 71 6.72 -3.50 9.32
CA VAL A 71 5.29 -3.38 8.99
C VAL A 71 4.99 -1.91 8.77
N VAL A 72 4.55 -1.56 7.57
CA VAL A 72 4.15 -0.21 7.20
C VAL A 72 2.63 -0.13 7.25
N THR A 73 2.10 0.86 7.95
CA THR A 73 0.68 1.23 7.87
C THR A 73 0.55 2.44 6.96
N THR A 74 -0.21 2.29 5.89
CA THR A 74 -0.35 3.34 4.86
C THR A 74 -1.08 4.55 5.38
N HIS A 75 -2.03 4.38 6.31
CA HIS A 75 -2.79 5.47 6.93
C HIS A 75 -3.51 5.02 8.22
N GLY A 76 -4.04 5.99 8.98
CA GLY A 76 -4.55 5.77 10.34
C GLY A 76 -5.95 5.18 10.45
N HIS A 77 -6.63 4.77 9.36
CA HIS A 77 -7.93 4.13 9.49
C HIS A 77 -7.83 2.73 10.10
N TRP A 78 -8.71 2.46 11.05
CA TRP A 78 -8.70 1.26 11.89
C TRP A 78 -8.72 -0.06 11.10
N ASP A 79 -9.30 -0.10 9.94
CA ASP A 79 -9.41 -1.29 9.10
C ASP A 79 -8.09 -1.67 8.40
N HIS A 80 -7.08 -0.79 8.41
CA HIS A 80 -5.74 -1.06 7.87
C HIS A 80 -4.72 -1.55 8.91
N HIS A 81 -5.10 -1.63 10.20
CA HIS A 81 -4.15 -1.98 11.26
C HIS A 81 -4.74 -2.82 12.40
N ARG A 82 -5.89 -3.47 12.19
CA ARG A 82 -6.53 -4.30 13.24
C ARG A 82 -5.66 -5.47 13.70
N ALA A 83 -4.94 -6.10 12.78
CA ALA A 83 -4.04 -7.22 13.09
C ALA A 83 -2.60 -6.76 13.43
N LEU A 84 -2.33 -5.45 13.42
CA LEU A 84 -0.98 -4.92 13.63
C LEU A 84 -0.36 -5.37 14.97
N PRO A 85 -1.09 -5.36 16.12
CA PRO A 85 -0.52 -5.80 17.41
C PRO A 85 -0.03 -7.25 17.35
N GLU A 86 -0.86 -8.16 16.83
CA GLU A 86 -0.55 -9.60 16.76
C GLU A 86 0.57 -9.90 15.77
N ILE A 87 0.64 -9.16 14.67
CA ILE A 87 1.71 -9.34 13.68
C ILE A 87 3.04 -8.83 14.23
N VAL A 88 3.04 -7.67 14.91
CA VAL A 88 4.26 -7.13 15.55
C VAL A 88 4.74 -8.04 16.67
N GLU A 89 3.84 -8.57 17.50
CA GLU A 89 4.19 -9.55 18.53
C GLU A 89 4.83 -10.81 17.93
N ALA A 90 4.28 -11.31 16.83
CA ALA A 90 4.76 -12.54 16.19
C ALA A 90 6.10 -12.38 15.46
N THR A 91 6.37 -11.19 14.88
CA THR A 91 7.53 -10.95 14.01
C THR A 91 8.64 -10.15 14.67
N GLY A 92 8.33 -9.33 15.66
CA GLY A 92 9.24 -8.32 16.21
C GLY A 92 9.57 -7.19 15.21
N ALA A 93 8.79 -7.05 14.16
CA ALA A 93 9.01 -6.06 13.10
C ALA A 93 8.88 -4.62 13.61
N VAL A 94 9.66 -3.72 13.02
CA VAL A 94 9.57 -2.28 13.25
C VAL A 94 8.28 -1.74 12.63
N THR A 95 7.49 -1.03 13.43
CA THR A 95 6.27 -0.34 12.96
C THR A 95 6.60 1.00 12.32
N VAL A 96 6.08 1.22 11.13
CA VAL A 96 6.32 2.44 10.33
C VAL A 96 4.99 3.04 9.90
N ALA A 97 4.85 4.35 10.06
CA ALA A 97 3.73 5.13 9.53
C ALA A 97 4.14 6.61 9.41
N HIS A 98 3.32 7.43 8.75
CA HIS A 98 3.50 8.88 8.78
C HIS A 98 3.17 9.46 10.16
N ALA A 99 3.92 10.49 10.58
CA ALA A 99 3.79 11.08 11.91
C ALA A 99 2.36 11.58 12.21
N ALA A 100 1.65 12.10 11.21
CA ALA A 100 0.31 12.66 11.37
C ALA A 100 -0.77 11.62 11.72
N ASP A 101 -0.55 10.35 11.35
CA ASP A 101 -1.48 9.24 11.62
C ASP A 101 -0.98 8.30 12.73
N ALA A 102 0.24 8.52 13.23
CA ALA A 102 0.86 7.61 14.19
C ALA A 102 0.08 7.43 15.51
N ALA A 103 -0.69 8.43 15.92
CA ALA A 103 -1.49 8.39 17.13
C ALA A 103 -2.76 7.52 17.01
N ASP A 104 -3.19 7.23 15.79
CA ASP A 104 -4.39 6.41 15.52
C ASP A 104 -4.09 4.91 15.51
N LEU A 105 -2.80 4.52 15.50
CA LEU A 105 -2.40 3.13 15.47
C LEU A 105 -2.49 2.48 16.86
N PRO A 106 -2.84 1.17 16.93
CA PRO A 106 -3.04 0.46 18.21
C PRO A 106 -1.74 0.10 18.92
N VAL A 107 -0.58 0.33 18.28
CA VAL A 107 0.76 0.13 18.83
C VAL A 107 1.62 1.35 18.56
N PRO A 108 2.67 1.60 19.38
CA PRO A 108 3.59 2.71 19.13
C PRO A 108 4.25 2.58 17.76
N VAL A 109 4.28 3.67 16.98
CA VAL A 109 5.05 3.77 15.74
C VAL A 109 6.52 4.00 16.12
N GLN A 110 7.37 3.04 15.79
CA GLN A 110 8.80 3.06 16.15
C GLN A 110 9.63 3.91 15.18
N ARG A 111 9.16 4.06 13.94
CA ARG A 111 9.79 4.92 12.93
C ARG A 111 8.71 5.70 12.18
N THR A 112 8.74 7.00 12.27
CA THR A 112 7.92 7.87 11.42
C THR A 112 8.63 8.15 10.10
N VAL A 113 7.84 8.35 9.03
CA VAL A 113 8.32 8.69 7.70
C VAL A 113 7.59 9.90 7.15
N GLU A 114 8.27 10.60 6.23
CA GLU A 114 7.77 11.76 5.52
C GLU A 114 7.94 11.59 3.99
N HIS A 115 7.40 12.53 3.21
CA HIS A 115 7.57 12.53 1.76
C HIS A 115 9.05 12.57 1.36
N GLY A 116 9.46 11.66 0.45
CA GLY A 116 10.82 11.54 -0.02
C GLY A 116 11.72 10.65 0.83
N ASP A 117 11.25 10.19 1.99
CA ASP A 117 11.96 9.16 2.75
C ASP A 117 11.98 7.84 1.99
N THR A 118 12.84 6.93 2.42
CA THR A 118 12.97 5.60 1.83
C THR A 118 12.88 4.50 2.88
N LEU A 119 12.30 3.38 2.47
CA LEU A 119 12.30 2.10 3.19
C LEU A 119 13.05 1.06 2.37
N THR A 120 13.64 0.07 3.02
CA THR A 120 14.39 -1.00 2.35
C THR A 120 13.78 -2.37 2.62
N VAL A 121 13.90 -3.26 1.64
CA VAL A 121 13.61 -4.69 1.74
C VAL A 121 14.76 -5.43 1.05
N GLY A 122 15.66 -6.02 1.82
CA GLY A 122 16.92 -6.53 1.29
C GLY A 122 17.73 -5.40 0.65
N ASP A 123 18.04 -5.55 -0.64
CA ASP A 123 18.74 -4.55 -1.46
C ASP A 123 17.81 -3.61 -2.24
N GLN A 124 16.49 -3.79 -2.09
CA GLN A 124 15.50 -2.98 -2.78
C GLN A 124 15.10 -1.76 -1.94
N THR A 125 14.78 -0.65 -2.63
CA THR A 125 14.39 0.60 -2.00
C THR A 125 13.00 1.02 -2.45
N LEU A 126 12.14 1.38 -1.48
CA LEU A 126 10.83 1.96 -1.71
C LEU A 126 10.86 3.43 -1.29
N GLU A 127 10.40 4.32 -2.16
CA GLU A 127 10.21 5.74 -1.88
C GLU A 127 8.87 5.98 -1.20
N VAL A 128 8.84 6.79 -0.16
CA VAL A 128 7.63 7.21 0.55
C VAL A 128 7.05 8.45 -0.12
N VAL A 129 5.80 8.39 -0.51
CA VAL A 129 5.05 9.50 -1.10
C VAL A 129 3.89 9.87 -0.18
N HIS A 130 3.93 11.05 0.44
CA HIS A 130 2.85 11.57 1.28
C HIS A 130 1.70 12.08 0.39
N LEU A 131 0.46 11.64 0.66
CA LEU A 131 -0.74 11.95 -0.11
C LEU A 131 -1.86 12.40 0.85
N ARG A 132 -1.92 13.70 1.12
CA ARG A 132 -2.84 14.29 2.10
C ARG A 132 -4.28 14.28 1.62
N GLY A 133 -5.23 14.01 2.51
CA GLY A 133 -6.65 14.21 2.23
C GLY A 133 -7.54 13.05 2.64
N HIS A 134 -7.25 11.80 2.27
CA HIS A 134 -7.96 10.64 2.79
C HIS A 134 -7.79 10.54 4.32
N THR A 135 -6.54 10.57 4.79
CA THR A 135 -6.16 10.95 6.16
C THR A 135 -5.08 12.04 6.12
N PRO A 136 -4.76 12.70 7.24
CA PRO A 136 -3.64 13.66 7.28
C PRO A 136 -2.28 13.04 6.96
N GLY A 137 -2.09 11.76 7.29
CA GLY A 137 -0.82 11.05 7.16
C GLY A 137 -0.81 9.92 6.12
N SER A 138 -1.75 9.89 5.17
CA SER A 138 -1.76 8.87 4.12
C SER A 138 -0.47 8.88 3.31
N ILE A 139 0.13 7.70 3.13
CA ILE A 139 1.33 7.52 2.32
C ILE A 139 1.13 6.44 1.26
N ALA A 140 1.81 6.61 0.14
CA ALA A 140 2.06 5.54 -0.82
C ALA A 140 3.54 5.13 -0.78
N LEU A 141 3.82 3.90 -1.20
CA LEU A 141 5.19 3.39 -1.37
C LEU A 141 5.43 3.11 -2.85
N VAL A 142 6.49 3.68 -3.41
CA VAL A 142 6.87 3.48 -4.80
C VAL A 142 8.14 2.64 -4.86
N TRP A 143 8.06 1.48 -5.50
CA TRP A 143 9.20 0.68 -5.84
C TRP A 143 9.49 0.79 -7.34
N ARG A 144 10.74 1.18 -7.66
CA ARG A 144 11.26 1.16 -9.03
C ARG A 144 12.20 -0.02 -9.14
N GLY A 145 11.66 -1.11 -9.66
CA GLY A 145 12.43 -2.34 -9.81
C GLY A 145 13.57 -2.22 -10.83
N PRO A 146 14.54 -3.15 -10.76
CA PRO A 146 15.61 -3.21 -11.76
C PRO A 146 15.04 -3.60 -13.13
N GLU A 147 15.61 -3.01 -14.20
CA GLU A 147 15.33 -3.35 -15.61
C GLU A 147 13.85 -3.65 -15.92
N ASP A 148 13.53 -4.92 -16.15
CA ASP A 148 12.20 -5.37 -16.59
C ASP A 148 11.17 -5.50 -15.47
N ALA A 149 11.54 -5.22 -14.22
CA ALA A 149 10.58 -5.28 -13.12
C ALA A 149 9.50 -4.21 -13.23
N GLY A 150 9.84 -3.02 -13.73
CA GLY A 150 8.92 -1.90 -13.88
C GLY A 150 8.75 -1.08 -12.60
N VAL A 151 7.67 -0.30 -12.55
CA VAL A 151 7.33 0.58 -11.43
C VAL A 151 6.05 0.10 -10.75
N HIS A 152 6.09 0.03 -9.42
CA HIS A 152 5.00 -0.46 -8.58
C HIS A 152 4.70 0.55 -7.49
N VAL A 153 3.42 0.90 -7.29
CA VAL A 153 3.01 1.86 -6.27
C VAL A 153 1.89 1.29 -5.41
N PHE A 154 2.12 1.21 -4.11
CA PHE A 154 1.17 0.78 -3.09
C PHE A 154 0.53 2.03 -2.51
N THR A 155 -0.73 2.28 -2.85
CA THR A 155 -1.37 3.59 -2.64
C THR A 155 -2.19 3.68 -1.36
N GLY A 156 -2.34 2.58 -0.61
CA GLY A 156 -3.35 2.55 0.44
C GLY A 156 -4.68 3.07 -0.13
N ASP A 157 -5.34 3.91 0.63
CA ASP A 157 -6.64 4.45 0.24
C ASP A 157 -6.56 5.81 -0.46
N SER A 158 -5.41 6.13 -1.08
CA SER A 158 -5.27 7.40 -1.80
C SER A 158 -5.68 7.34 -3.27
N LEU A 159 -5.49 6.19 -3.94
CA LEU A 159 -5.81 6.00 -5.36
C LEU A 159 -6.32 4.58 -5.60
N PHE A 160 -7.47 4.49 -6.28
CA PHE A 160 -8.17 3.26 -6.66
C PHE A 160 -8.49 3.22 -8.16
N PRO A 161 -8.90 2.08 -8.69
CA PRO A 161 -9.61 2.05 -9.97
C PRO A 161 -10.84 2.98 -9.94
N GLY A 162 -10.84 4.01 -10.80
CA GLY A 162 -11.97 4.92 -10.96
C GLY A 162 -12.03 6.11 -10.01
N GLY A 163 -11.01 6.34 -9.15
CA GLY A 163 -11.00 7.54 -8.33
C GLY A 163 -9.95 7.59 -7.23
N VAL A 164 -9.94 8.69 -6.52
CA VAL A 164 -9.19 8.89 -5.28
C VAL A 164 -10.01 8.46 -4.06
N GLY A 165 -9.35 8.27 -2.93
CA GLY A 165 -9.97 7.86 -1.68
C GLY A 165 -11.03 8.84 -1.15
N ASN A 166 -11.93 8.31 -0.33
CA ASN A 166 -12.99 9.09 0.29
C ASN A 166 -12.42 10.19 1.19
N THR A 167 -12.85 11.42 0.98
CA THR A 167 -12.46 12.60 1.77
C THR A 167 -13.61 13.12 2.66
N GLN A 168 -14.65 12.30 2.88
CA GLN A 168 -15.81 12.60 3.72
C GLN A 168 -16.58 13.84 3.23
N GLN A 169 -16.60 14.06 1.91
CA GLN A 169 -17.23 15.23 1.26
C GLN A 169 -16.63 16.59 1.69
N ASP A 170 -15.41 16.58 2.22
CA ASP A 170 -14.66 17.77 2.55
C ASP A 170 -13.87 18.25 1.32
N ALA A 171 -14.21 19.45 0.84
CA ALA A 171 -13.64 20.00 -0.39
C ALA A 171 -12.14 20.32 -0.28
N ASP A 172 -11.68 20.73 0.89
CA ASP A 172 -10.26 21.06 1.13
C ASP A 172 -9.42 19.78 1.17
N ARG A 173 -9.94 18.74 1.83
CA ARG A 173 -9.32 17.40 1.84
C ARG A 173 -9.29 16.80 0.44
N PHE A 174 -10.39 16.89 -0.31
CA PHE A 174 -10.43 16.43 -1.70
C PHE A 174 -9.39 17.15 -2.57
N THR A 175 -9.35 18.50 -2.48
CA THR A 175 -8.38 19.30 -3.23
C THR A 175 -6.96 18.89 -2.90
N SER A 176 -6.63 18.71 -1.62
CA SER A 176 -5.32 18.26 -1.19
C SER A 176 -4.96 16.89 -1.76
N LEU A 177 -5.91 15.93 -1.73
CA LEU A 177 -5.67 14.58 -2.20
C LEU A 177 -5.48 14.52 -3.71
N ILE A 178 -6.36 15.16 -4.48
CA ILE A 178 -6.29 15.13 -5.94
C ILE A 178 -5.06 15.86 -6.46
N ASP A 179 -4.64 16.96 -5.80
CA ASP A 179 -3.42 17.69 -6.15
C ASP A 179 -2.16 16.87 -5.85
N ASP A 180 -2.07 16.27 -4.65
CA ASP A 180 -0.94 15.41 -4.29
C ASP A 180 -0.86 14.16 -5.19
N VAL A 181 -1.98 13.52 -5.50
CA VAL A 181 -2.04 12.35 -6.39
C VAL A 181 -1.60 12.74 -7.81
N GLU A 182 -2.09 13.85 -8.34
CA GLU A 182 -1.72 14.32 -9.68
C GLU A 182 -0.24 14.72 -9.75
N GLU A 183 0.24 15.51 -8.80
CA GLU A 183 1.63 16.00 -8.78
C GLU A 183 2.63 14.88 -8.49
N ARG A 184 2.32 13.99 -7.52
CA ARG A 184 3.31 13.06 -6.94
C ARG A 184 3.20 11.63 -7.47
N LEU A 185 2.08 11.24 -8.08
CA LEU A 185 1.93 9.94 -8.72
C LEU A 185 1.79 10.08 -10.24
N PHE A 186 0.77 10.79 -10.73
CA PHE A 186 0.54 10.89 -12.18
C PHE A 186 1.62 11.69 -12.91
N GLY A 187 2.21 12.69 -12.27
CA GLY A 187 3.30 13.48 -12.86
C GLY A 187 4.56 12.65 -13.13
N PRO A 188 5.16 12.01 -12.10
CA PRO A 188 6.46 11.34 -12.24
C PRO A 188 6.37 9.85 -12.65
N LEU A 189 5.21 9.17 -12.51
CA LEU A 189 5.11 7.74 -12.80
C LEU A 189 4.69 7.48 -14.25
N PRO A 190 5.28 6.45 -14.89
CA PRO A 190 4.90 6.06 -16.24
C PRO A 190 3.52 5.39 -16.26
N ASP A 191 2.87 5.36 -17.42
CA ASP A 191 1.52 4.79 -17.60
C ASP A 191 1.47 3.29 -17.26
N GLU A 192 2.56 2.57 -17.44
CA GLU A 192 2.71 1.14 -17.12
C GLU A 192 2.86 0.86 -15.63
N ALA A 193 3.06 1.89 -14.79
CA ALA A 193 3.20 1.70 -13.35
C ALA A 193 1.96 1.03 -12.78
N THR A 194 2.18 -0.11 -12.09
CA THR A 194 1.09 -0.87 -11.46
C THR A 194 0.71 -0.23 -10.12
N VAL A 195 -0.58 0.00 -9.93
CA VAL A 195 -1.16 0.56 -8.71
C VAL A 195 -1.80 -0.55 -7.88
N TYR A 196 -1.39 -0.65 -6.60
CA TYR A 196 -1.85 -1.59 -5.59
C TYR A 196 -2.61 -0.84 -4.51
N PRO A 197 -3.96 -0.78 -4.56
CA PRO A 197 -4.75 -0.02 -3.60
C PRO A 197 -4.95 -0.75 -2.28
N GLY A 198 -5.44 -0.02 -1.27
CA GLY A 198 -5.79 -0.58 0.04
C GLY A 198 -7.00 -1.52 0.03
N HIS A 199 -7.85 -1.45 -1.01
CA HIS A 199 -9.01 -2.33 -1.20
C HIS A 199 -9.17 -2.72 -2.68
N GLY A 200 -9.75 -3.91 -2.91
CA GLY A 200 -10.17 -4.35 -4.23
C GLY A 200 -9.01 -4.64 -5.18
N LYS A 201 -9.28 -4.47 -6.49
CA LYS A 201 -8.35 -4.87 -7.55
C LYS A 201 -7.30 -3.83 -7.88
N ASP A 202 -6.20 -4.29 -8.47
CA ASP A 202 -5.13 -3.45 -8.98
C ASP A 202 -5.56 -2.67 -10.23
N THR A 203 -4.81 -1.60 -10.54
CA THR A 203 -4.93 -0.82 -11.78
C THR A 203 -3.55 -0.37 -12.27
N THR A 204 -3.50 0.57 -13.20
CA THR A 204 -2.27 1.24 -13.65
C THR A 204 -2.45 2.75 -13.70
N ILE A 205 -1.35 3.49 -13.63
CA ILE A 205 -1.36 4.95 -13.78
C ILE A 205 -2.00 5.34 -15.12
N GLY A 206 -1.67 4.63 -16.20
CA GLY A 206 -2.21 4.92 -17.55
C GLY A 206 -3.71 4.63 -17.68
N ALA A 207 -4.24 3.63 -16.97
CA ALA A 207 -5.68 3.36 -16.98
C ALA A 207 -6.48 4.49 -16.30
N GLU A 208 -5.92 5.10 -15.26
CA GLU A 208 -6.61 6.10 -14.44
C GLU A 208 -6.35 7.54 -14.91
N ARG A 209 -5.20 7.82 -15.53
CA ARG A 209 -4.81 9.16 -16.00
C ARG A 209 -5.87 9.88 -16.85
N PRO A 210 -6.60 9.24 -17.78
CA PRO A 210 -7.61 9.92 -18.60
C PRO A 210 -8.79 10.45 -17.81
N HIS A 211 -9.00 9.97 -16.58
CA HIS A 211 -10.15 10.27 -15.74
C HIS A 211 -9.93 11.42 -14.74
N LEU A 212 -8.70 11.95 -14.63
CA LEU A 212 -8.36 13.00 -13.66
C LEU A 212 -9.26 14.24 -13.76
N ALA A 213 -9.54 14.71 -14.99
CA ALA A 213 -10.40 15.88 -15.19
C ALA A 213 -11.85 15.60 -14.74
N GLU A 214 -12.35 14.39 -14.96
CA GLU A 214 -13.67 13.96 -14.49
C GLU A 214 -13.71 13.92 -12.96
N TRP A 215 -12.68 13.35 -12.30
CA TRP A 215 -12.62 13.29 -10.84
C TRP A 215 -12.61 14.68 -10.22
N ARG A 216 -11.81 15.61 -10.76
CA ARG A 216 -11.79 17.01 -10.32
C ARG A 216 -13.17 17.67 -10.46
N ALA A 217 -13.87 17.46 -11.58
CA ALA A 217 -15.19 18.01 -11.80
C ALA A 217 -16.26 17.42 -10.88
N ARG A 218 -16.11 16.14 -10.52
CA ARG A 218 -17.00 15.42 -9.60
C ARG A 218 -16.80 15.87 -8.15
N GLY A 219 -15.57 16.16 -7.73
CA GLY A 219 -15.25 16.69 -6.40
C GLY A 219 -15.21 15.65 -5.29
N TRP A 220 -15.06 14.38 -5.62
CA TRP A 220 -14.98 13.25 -4.67
C TRP A 220 -14.41 12.01 -5.35
#